data_91f8393caf428f338c38dbac96fab9a0
#
_entry.id   91f8393caf428f338c38dbac96fab9a0
#
_cell.length_a   1.000
_cell.length_b   1.000
_cell.length_c   1.000
_cell.angle_alpha   90.00
_cell.angle_beta   90.00
_cell.angle_gamma   90.00
#
_symmetry.space_group_name_H-M   'P 1'
#
loop_
_entity.id
_entity.type
_entity.pdbx_description
1 polymer ?
#
loop_
_entity_poly.entity_id
_entity_poly.type
_entity_poly.pdbx_seq_one_letter_code
_entity_poly.pdbx_strand_id
1 'polypeptide(L)'
;MEKINCINGKTLKGELITFDGFRVESYAIYDDEEEGLLVDLYFKSGSSITVYAYADEESESSEIVDSLLECEMALKKNPDLLARNYPCELIGCDSSKNKEFFFDGNSVEYYTRDEFADEDLVELHFASGHVVAVFNELDENLYPGESVETLVDDCICRYFNED
;
A
#
# COMPACT_ATOMS: atom_id res chain seq x y z
N MET A 1 -5.40 6.62 -18.38
CA MET A 1 -5.80 5.93 -17.12
C MET A 1 -4.76 6.15 -16.04
N GLU A 2 -5.17 6.68 -14.93
CA GLU A 2 -4.29 6.88 -13.79
C GLU A 2 -4.65 5.94 -12.65
N LYS A 3 -3.61 5.45 -11.96
CA LYS A 3 -3.81 4.73 -10.70
C LYS A 3 -4.26 5.74 -9.66
N ILE A 4 -5.36 5.48 -9.00
CA ILE A 4 -5.91 6.44 -8.03
C ILE A 4 -5.76 5.99 -6.59
N ASN A 5 -5.78 4.70 -6.32
CA ASN A 5 -5.80 4.20 -4.94
C ASN A 5 -4.47 3.69 -4.40
N CYS A 6 -3.49 3.41 -5.26
CA CYS A 6 -2.16 3.02 -4.78
C CYS A 6 -1.37 4.26 -4.43
N ILE A 7 -1.27 4.55 -3.14
CA ILE A 7 -0.62 5.76 -2.63
C ILE A 7 0.71 5.38 -2.00
N ASN A 8 1.77 6.06 -2.43
CA ASN A 8 3.12 5.82 -1.94
C ASN A 8 3.52 6.88 -0.92
N GLY A 9 4.21 6.45 0.13
CA GLY A 9 4.67 7.35 1.17
C GLY A 9 5.83 6.76 1.93
N LYS A 10 6.10 7.32 3.11
CA LYS A 10 7.19 6.89 3.97
C LYS A 10 6.71 6.86 5.41
N THR A 11 7.03 5.77 6.11
CA THR A 11 6.68 5.63 7.53
C THR A 11 7.68 6.34 8.42
N LEU A 12 7.35 6.50 9.69
CA LEU A 12 8.26 7.11 10.67
C LEU A 12 9.55 6.33 10.87
N LYS A 13 9.54 5.03 10.55
CA LYS A 13 10.73 4.19 10.61
C LYS A 13 11.62 4.34 9.39
N GLY A 14 11.20 5.15 8.41
CA GLY A 14 11.94 5.35 7.18
C GLY A 14 11.68 4.29 6.11
N GLU A 15 10.70 3.42 6.32
CA GLU A 15 10.32 2.41 5.34
C GLU A 15 9.42 3.02 4.27
N LEU A 16 9.55 2.55 3.04
CA LEU A 16 8.63 2.91 1.98
C LEU A 16 7.31 2.17 2.22
N ILE A 17 6.19 2.84 1.99
CA ILE A 17 4.87 2.24 2.13
C ILE A 17 4.05 2.49 0.87
N THR A 18 3.28 1.49 0.47
CA THR A 18 2.23 1.63 -0.54
C THR A 18 0.94 1.11 0.07
N PHE A 19 -0.11 1.92 0.03
CA PHE A 19 -1.38 1.54 0.63
C PHE A 19 -2.54 1.80 -0.31
N ASP A 20 -3.63 1.08 -0.04
CA ASP A 20 -4.88 1.20 -0.81
C ASP A 20 -5.72 2.33 -0.22
N GLY A 21 -5.74 3.48 -0.90
CA GLY A 21 -6.47 4.66 -0.44
C GLY A 21 -7.98 4.45 -0.32
N PHE A 22 -8.54 3.49 -1.06
CA PHE A 22 -9.98 3.18 -0.96
C PHE A 22 -10.32 2.46 0.35
N ARG A 23 -9.33 1.90 1.04
CA ARG A 23 -9.54 1.21 2.32
C ARG A 23 -9.32 2.10 3.53
N VAL A 24 -8.88 3.33 3.31
CA VAL A 24 -8.73 4.31 4.39
C VAL A 24 -10.10 4.83 4.76
N GLU A 25 -10.53 4.59 6.01
CA GLU A 25 -11.81 5.06 6.51
C GLU A 25 -11.75 6.52 6.93
N SER A 26 -10.67 6.90 7.60
CA SER A 26 -10.45 8.27 8.06
C SER A 26 -8.97 8.53 8.23
N TYR A 27 -8.60 9.79 8.33
CA TYR A 27 -7.22 10.17 8.57
C TYR A 27 -7.16 11.47 9.36
N ALA A 28 -6.07 11.63 10.11
CA ALA A 28 -5.82 12.85 10.89
C ALA A 28 -4.48 13.44 10.48
N ILE A 29 -4.44 14.76 10.32
CA ILE A 29 -3.24 15.49 9.97
C ILE A 29 -2.80 16.29 11.18
N TYR A 30 -1.54 16.21 11.55
CA TYR A 30 -1.01 17.01 12.65
C TYR A 30 0.45 17.34 12.44
N ASP A 31 0.91 18.39 13.11
CA ASP A 31 2.28 18.87 13.02
C ASP A 31 3.04 18.39 14.26
N ASP A 32 4.08 17.61 14.04
CA ASP A 32 4.96 17.11 15.10
C ASP A 32 6.21 17.99 15.15
N GLU A 33 6.61 18.40 16.36
CA GLU A 33 7.74 19.29 16.56
C GLU A 33 9.07 18.73 16.01
N GLU A 34 9.24 17.44 16.07
CA GLU A 34 10.49 16.79 15.62
C GLU A 34 10.39 16.25 14.18
N GLU A 35 9.23 15.70 13.81
CA GLU A 35 9.09 14.98 12.54
C GLU A 35 8.42 15.80 11.43
N GLY A 36 7.79 16.91 11.77
CA GLY A 36 7.07 17.73 10.80
C GLY A 36 5.63 17.30 10.63
N LEU A 37 5.07 17.49 9.45
CA LEU A 37 3.67 17.20 9.19
C LEU A 37 3.47 15.69 8.97
N LEU A 38 2.57 15.10 9.77
CA LEU A 38 2.28 13.67 9.76
C LEU A 38 0.81 13.40 9.45
N VAL A 39 0.54 12.23 8.92
CA VAL A 39 -0.82 11.76 8.66
C VAL A 39 -1.01 10.40 9.33
N ASP A 40 -1.99 10.31 10.22
CA ASP A 40 -2.43 9.03 10.79
C ASP A 40 -3.51 8.45 9.88
N LEU A 41 -3.27 7.27 9.36
CA LEU A 41 -4.23 6.58 8.49
C LEU A 41 -4.98 5.53 9.30
N TYR A 42 -6.30 5.56 9.22
CA TYR A 42 -7.17 4.58 9.90
C TYR A 42 -7.91 3.79 8.82
N PHE A 43 -7.62 2.51 8.74
CA PHE A 43 -8.20 1.64 7.74
C PHE A 43 -9.53 1.05 8.21
N LYS A 44 -10.38 0.68 7.26
CA LYS A 44 -11.69 0.08 7.55
C LYS A 44 -11.59 -1.22 8.35
N SER A 45 -10.45 -1.90 8.29
CA SER A 45 -10.19 -3.11 9.07
C SER A 45 -9.93 -2.87 10.56
N GLY A 46 -9.67 -1.60 10.93
CA GLY A 46 -9.27 -1.24 12.28
C GLY A 46 -7.77 -1.03 12.43
N SER A 47 -6.98 -1.37 11.42
CA SER A 47 -5.53 -1.12 11.44
C SER A 47 -5.24 0.37 11.28
N SER A 48 -4.09 0.81 11.79
CA SER A 48 -3.67 2.20 11.63
C SER A 48 -2.16 2.27 11.43
N ILE A 49 -1.72 3.33 10.76
CA ILE A 49 -0.29 3.59 10.56
C ILE A 49 -0.08 5.09 10.36
N THR A 50 1.07 5.59 10.81
CA THR A 50 1.44 7.00 10.65
C THR A 50 2.48 7.13 9.54
N VAL A 51 2.27 8.08 8.64
CA VAL A 51 3.17 8.35 7.53
C VAL A 51 3.49 9.84 7.46
N TYR A 52 4.57 10.18 6.78
CA TYR A 52 4.89 11.59 6.51
C TYR A 52 3.90 12.12 5.47
N ALA A 53 3.45 13.36 5.68
CA ALA A 53 2.49 13.99 4.77
C ALA A 53 3.10 14.33 3.41
N TYR A 54 4.42 14.52 3.37
CA TYR A 54 5.14 14.89 2.15
C TYR A 54 6.05 13.75 1.71
N ALA A 55 6.13 13.55 0.38
CA ALA A 55 7.05 12.57 -0.19
C ALA A 55 8.50 13.01 -0.02
N ASP A 56 8.74 14.34 -0.02
CA ASP A 56 10.06 14.92 0.22
C ASP A 56 9.90 16.27 0.94
N GLU A 57 11.02 16.82 1.45
CA GLU A 57 11.02 18.07 2.22
C GLU A 57 10.74 19.31 1.39
N GLU A 58 10.86 19.23 0.07
CA GLU A 58 10.67 20.35 -0.84
C GLU A 58 9.21 20.52 -1.29
N SER A 59 8.38 19.54 -0.99
CA SER A 59 6.97 19.56 -1.39
C SER A 59 6.19 20.55 -0.55
N GLU A 60 5.50 21.51 -1.19
CA GLU A 60 4.70 22.53 -0.49
C GLU A 60 3.30 22.06 -0.13
N SER A 61 2.84 20.99 -0.73
CA SER A 61 1.51 20.43 -0.46
C SER A 61 1.62 18.98 0.02
N SER A 62 0.65 18.57 0.82
CA SER A 62 0.60 17.18 1.29
C SER A 62 0.13 16.28 0.16
N GLU A 63 1.05 15.57 -0.45
CA GLU A 63 0.76 14.63 -1.54
C GLU A 63 -0.16 13.49 -1.08
N ILE A 64 0.04 13.03 0.16
CA ILE A 64 -0.77 11.96 0.73
C ILE A 64 -2.22 12.41 0.88
N VAL A 65 -2.44 13.60 1.44
CA VAL A 65 -3.80 14.13 1.64
C VAL A 65 -4.49 14.37 0.30
N ASP A 66 -3.78 14.93 -0.67
CA ASP A 66 -4.35 15.17 -2.00
C ASP A 66 -4.78 13.86 -2.66
N SER A 67 -3.97 12.81 -2.52
CA SER A 67 -4.29 11.50 -3.07
C SER A 67 -5.50 10.88 -2.36
N LEU A 68 -5.62 11.05 -1.04
CA LEU A 68 -6.76 10.56 -0.29
C LEU A 68 -8.05 11.27 -0.70
N LEU A 69 -7.98 12.57 -0.96
CA LEU A 69 -9.13 13.34 -1.43
C LEU A 69 -9.57 12.88 -2.83
N GLU A 70 -8.63 12.57 -3.71
CA GLU A 70 -8.92 12.02 -5.03
C GLU A 70 -9.63 10.67 -4.92
N CYS A 71 -9.18 9.82 -4.01
CA CYS A 71 -9.82 8.52 -3.76
C CYS A 71 -11.27 8.71 -3.27
N GLU A 72 -11.47 9.64 -2.34
CA GLU A 72 -12.80 9.93 -1.80
C GLU A 72 -13.74 10.42 -2.90
N MET A 73 -13.27 11.32 -3.75
CA MET A 73 -14.06 11.84 -4.87
C MET A 73 -14.39 10.76 -5.89
N ALA A 74 -13.41 9.89 -6.20
CA ALA A 74 -13.63 8.80 -7.16
C ALA A 74 -14.68 7.82 -6.64
N LEU A 75 -14.65 7.48 -5.35
CA LEU A 75 -15.63 6.59 -4.75
C LEU A 75 -17.04 7.18 -4.73
N LYS A 76 -17.16 8.50 -4.58
CA LYS A 76 -18.47 9.17 -4.65
C LYS A 76 -19.06 9.08 -6.06
N LYS A 77 -18.22 9.19 -7.07
CA LYS A 77 -18.66 9.08 -8.48
C LYS A 77 -18.95 7.64 -8.88
N ASN A 78 -18.17 6.70 -8.36
CA ASN A 78 -18.30 5.29 -8.70
C ASN A 78 -18.04 4.41 -7.50
N PRO A 79 -19.07 4.13 -6.67
CA PRO A 79 -18.92 3.27 -5.48
C PRO A 79 -18.45 1.85 -5.81
N ASP A 80 -18.63 1.39 -7.05
CA ASP A 80 -18.21 0.05 -7.46
C ASP A 80 -16.69 -0.12 -7.47
N LEU A 81 -15.94 0.99 -7.44
CA LEU A 81 -14.48 0.94 -7.39
C LEU A 81 -13.98 0.25 -6.10
N LEU A 82 -14.79 0.27 -5.05
CA LEU A 82 -14.44 -0.41 -3.80
C LEU A 82 -14.55 -1.92 -3.92
N ALA A 83 -15.44 -2.41 -4.78
CA ALA A 83 -15.66 -3.84 -4.97
C ALA A 83 -14.55 -4.46 -5.81
N ARG A 84 -14.12 -5.66 -5.43
CA ARG A 84 -13.11 -6.43 -6.14
C ARG A 84 -13.74 -7.72 -6.60
N ASN A 85 -13.85 -7.87 -7.90
CA ASN A 85 -14.70 -8.89 -8.51
C ASN A 85 -14.04 -10.25 -8.73
N TYR A 86 -12.73 -10.37 -8.52
CA TYR A 86 -12.04 -11.62 -8.75
C TYR A 86 -10.84 -11.76 -7.81
N PRO A 87 -10.53 -13.00 -7.40
CA PRO A 87 -9.37 -13.24 -6.56
C PRO A 87 -8.08 -13.01 -7.36
N CYS A 88 -7.05 -12.59 -6.68
CA CYS A 88 -5.74 -12.36 -7.26
C CYS A 88 -4.73 -13.23 -6.50
N GLU A 89 -4.73 -14.53 -6.80
CA GLU A 89 -3.89 -15.50 -6.10
C GLU A 89 -2.43 -15.37 -6.47
N LEU A 90 -1.60 -15.16 -5.46
CA LEU A 90 -0.17 -15.02 -5.62
C LEU A 90 0.57 -16.04 -4.77
N ILE A 91 1.79 -16.35 -5.20
CA ILE A 91 2.69 -17.24 -4.45
C ILE A 91 3.97 -16.46 -4.18
N GLY A 92 4.31 -16.32 -2.92
CA GLY A 92 5.56 -15.70 -2.49
C GLY A 92 6.37 -16.66 -1.63
N CYS A 93 7.46 -16.18 -1.06
CA CYS A 93 8.27 -16.95 -0.15
C CYS A 93 8.31 -16.27 1.21
N ASP A 94 7.75 -16.92 2.24
CA ASP A 94 7.78 -16.43 3.62
C ASP A 94 9.22 -16.41 4.10
N SER A 95 9.75 -15.23 4.41
CA SER A 95 11.15 -15.05 4.79
C SER A 95 11.51 -15.71 6.12
N SER A 96 10.55 -15.82 7.04
CA SER A 96 10.80 -16.37 8.38
C SER A 96 10.88 -17.90 8.36
N LYS A 97 10.15 -18.55 7.46
CA LYS A 97 10.06 -20.01 7.38
C LYS A 97 10.73 -20.57 6.13
N ASN A 98 11.09 -19.70 5.18
CA ASN A 98 11.65 -20.06 3.88
C ASN A 98 10.77 -21.07 3.15
N LYS A 99 9.45 -20.81 3.15
CA LYS A 99 8.42 -21.66 2.55
C LYS A 99 7.56 -20.87 1.58
N GLU A 100 6.97 -21.56 0.63
CA GLU A 100 5.98 -20.98 -0.26
C GLU A 100 4.81 -20.45 0.56
N PHE A 101 4.39 -19.23 0.24
CA PHE A 101 3.29 -18.54 0.91
C PHE A 101 2.25 -18.16 -0.14
N PHE A 102 1.04 -18.67 0.03
CA PHE A 102 -0.08 -18.45 -0.88
C PHE A 102 -0.99 -17.37 -0.31
N PHE A 103 -1.30 -16.35 -1.08
CA PHE A 103 -2.14 -15.26 -0.60
C PHE A 103 -2.93 -14.61 -1.72
N ASP A 104 -4.02 -13.93 -1.32
CA ASP A 104 -4.81 -13.11 -2.23
C ASP A 104 -4.28 -11.68 -2.18
N GLY A 105 -3.72 -11.21 -3.29
CA GLY A 105 -3.18 -9.85 -3.37
C GLY A 105 -4.21 -8.77 -3.09
N ASN A 106 -5.49 -9.04 -3.37
CA ASN A 106 -6.58 -8.11 -3.06
C ASN A 106 -6.82 -7.93 -1.56
N SER A 107 -6.33 -8.86 -0.74
CA SER A 107 -6.48 -8.78 0.71
C SER A 107 -5.41 -7.93 1.38
N VAL A 108 -4.40 -7.52 0.64
CA VAL A 108 -3.33 -6.67 1.15
C VAL A 108 -3.85 -5.24 1.26
N GLU A 109 -3.84 -4.70 2.48
CA GLU A 109 -4.29 -3.34 2.77
C GLU A 109 -3.18 -2.32 2.51
N TYR A 110 -1.97 -2.69 2.91
CA TYR A 110 -0.77 -1.93 2.60
C TYR A 110 0.45 -2.85 2.74
N TYR A 111 1.57 -2.43 2.15
CA TYR A 111 2.83 -3.13 2.35
C TYR A 111 3.95 -2.11 2.55
N THR A 112 4.98 -2.53 3.29
CA THR A 112 6.16 -1.70 3.55
C THR A 112 7.41 -2.42 3.05
N ARG A 113 8.43 -1.62 2.75
CA ARG A 113 9.72 -2.13 2.28
C ARG A 113 10.82 -1.24 2.83
N ASP A 114 11.84 -1.86 3.43
CA ASP A 114 13.04 -1.15 3.90
C ASP A 114 14.09 -1.21 2.80
N GLU A 115 14.30 -0.08 2.10
CA GLU A 115 15.24 -0.01 0.98
C GLU A 115 16.71 -0.08 1.40
N PHE A 116 17.00 0.07 2.69
CA PHE A 116 18.36 -0.01 3.21
C PHE A 116 18.69 -1.34 3.88
N ALA A 117 17.74 -2.27 3.91
CA ALA A 117 17.95 -3.59 4.48
C ALA A 117 18.83 -4.45 3.57
N ASP A 118 19.59 -5.37 4.16
CA ASP A 118 20.46 -6.30 3.41
C ASP A 118 19.65 -7.25 2.53
N GLU A 119 18.46 -7.62 2.97
CA GLU A 119 17.55 -8.49 2.21
C GLU A 119 16.38 -7.67 1.68
N ASP A 120 16.01 -7.94 0.44
CA ASP A 120 14.88 -7.27 -0.19
C ASP A 120 13.58 -7.97 0.23
N LEU A 121 12.99 -7.49 1.32
CA LEU A 121 11.76 -8.03 1.88
C LEU A 121 10.62 -7.04 1.77
N VAL A 122 9.42 -7.56 1.54
CA VAL A 122 8.18 -6.80 1.54
C VAL A 122 7.33 -7.32 2.70
N GLU A 123 6.92 -6.43 3.60
CA GLU A 123 6.05 -6.78 4.71
C GLU A 123 4.60 -6.52 4.29
N LEU A 124 3.84 -7.60 4.14
CA LEU A 124 2.45 -7.54 3.70
C LEU A 124 1.52 -7.44 4.90
N HIS A 125 0.67 -6.42 4.90
CA HIS A 125 -0.33 -6.19 5.96
C HIS A 125 -1.71 -6.46 5.37
N PHE A 126 -2.33 -7.53 5.83
CA PHE A 126 -3.62 -7.98 5.33
C PHE A 126 -4.77 -7.33 6.10
N ALA A 127 -5.92 -7.18 5.45
CA ALA A 127 -7.12 -6.62 6.07
C ALA A 127 -7.58 -7.42 7.29
N SER A 128 -7.20 -8.70 7.37
CA SER A 128 -7.49 -9.56 8.54
C SER A 128 -6.65 -9.22 9.77
N GLY A 129 -5.62 -8.38 9.63
CA GLY A 129 -4.67 -8.06 10.68
C GLY A 129 -3.40 -8.91 10.63
N HIS A 130 -3.35 -9.90 9.74
CA HIS A 130 -2.20 -10.78 9.57
C HIS A 130 -1.06 -10.04 8.88
N VAL A 131 0.17 -10.24 9.32
CA VAL A 131 1.36 -9.58 8.77
C VAL A 131 2.40 -10.66 8.43
N VAL A 132 2.90 -10.62 7.19
CA VAL A 132 3.90 -11.60 6.73
C VAL A 132 4.99 -10.87 5.94
N ALA A 133 6.26 -11.14 6.27
CA ALA A 133 7.38 -10.62 5.50
C ALA A 133 7.77 -11.66 4.45
N VAL A 134 7.74 -11.28 3.18
CA VAL A 134 8.07 -12.17 2.06
C VAL A 134 9.24 -11.59 1.27
N PHE A 135 9.98 -12.45 0.58
CA PHE A 135 11.02 -11.97 -0.32
C PHE A 135 10.37 -11.26 -1.52
N ASN A 136 10.90 -10.11 -1.88
CA ASN A 136 10.37 -9.33 -3.01
C ASN A 136 10.61 -10.02 -4.35
N GLU A 137 11.69 -10.79 -4.46
CA GLU A 137 11.97 -11.56 -5.65
C GLU A 137 11.06 -12.78 -5.73
N LEU A 138 10.46 -12.99 -6.88
CA LEU A 138 9.59 -14.12 -7.13
C LEU A 138 10.31 -15.18 -7.97
N ASP A 139 9.75 -16.39 -7.97
CA ASP A 139 10.24 -17.49 -8.82
C ASP A 139 10.12 -17.08 -10.29
N GLU A 140 11.24 -16.96 -10.99
CA GLU A 140 11.28 -16.55 -12.39
C GLU A 140 10.55 -17.51 -13.34
N ASN A 141 10.35 -18.75 -12.91
CA ASN A 141 9.59 -19.72 -13.70
C ASN A 141 8.09 -19.42 -13.68
N LEU A 142 7.58 -18.85 -12.57
CA LEU A 142 6.18 -18.52 -12.42
C LEU A 142 5.89 -17.06 -12.82
N TYR A 143 6.80 -16.15 -12.48
CA TYR A 143 6.61 -14.71 -12.68
C TYR A 143 7.87 -14.07 -13.27
N PRO A 144 8.15 -14.31 -14.56
CA PRO A 144 9.36 -13.77 -15.16
C PRO A 144 9.40 -12.24 -15.16
N GLY A 145 10.45 -11.68 -14.54
CA GLY A 145 10.66 -10.24 -14.49
C GLY A 145 9.78 -9.48 -13.51
N GLU A 146 9.03 -10.17 -12.65
CA GLU A 146 8.11 -9.55 -11.71
C GLU A 146 8.60 -9.63 -10.26
N SER A 147 8.07 -8.74 -9.42
CA SER A 147 8.34 -8.72 -7.99
C SER A 147 7.02 -8.75 -7.23
N VAL A 148 7.09 -9.03 -5.92
CA VAL A 148 5.89 -9.00 -5.06
C VAL A 148 5.22 -7.63 -5.12
N GLU A 149 6.01 -6.55 -5.06
CA GLU A 149 5.46 -5.19 -5.14
C GLU A 149 4.63 -4.99 -6.41
N THR A 150 5.18 -5.38 -7.55
CA THR A 150 4.51 -5.20 -8.84
C THR A 150 3.20 -5.99 -8.90
N LEU A 151 3.24 -7.25 -8.48
CA LEU A 151 2.05 -8.10 -8.54
C LEU A 151 0.97 -7.67 -7.56
N VAL A 152 1.36 -7.25 -6.34
CA VAL A 152 0.39 -6.75 -5.36
C VAL A 152 -0.24 -5.44 -5.86
N ASP A 153 0.56 -4.55 -6.46
CA ASP A 153 0.04 -3.32 -7.04
C ASP A 153 -0.98 -3.62 -8.14
N ASP A 154 -0.69 -4.57 -9.00
CA ASP A 154 -1.62 -4.97 -10.07
C ASP A 154 -2.94 -5.52 -9.50
N CYS A 155 -2.89 -6.18 -8.35
CA CYS A 155 -4.09 -6.72 -7.70
C CYS A 155 -4.93 -5.62 -7.04
N ILE A 156 -4.30 -4.69 -6.32
CA ILE A 156 -5.03 -3.70 -5.52
C ILE A 156 -5.34 -2.41 -6.26
N CYS A 157 -4.54 -2.04 -7.26
CA CYS A 157 -4.71 -0.77 -7.97
C CYS A 157 -5.98 -0.72 -8.81
N ARG A 158 -6.62 0.43 -8.80
CA ARG A 158 -7.77 0.73 -9.64
C ARG A 158 -7.44 1.90 -10.54
N TYR A 159 -7.94 1.85 -11.75
CA TYR A 159 -7.73 2.89 -12.74
C TYR A 159 -9.02 3.64 -12.95
N PHE A 160 -8.93 4.94 -13.03
CA PHE A 160 -10.06 5.82 -13.25
C PHE A 160 -10.00 6.42 -14.65
N ASN A 161 -11.07 6.27 -15.39
CA ASN A 161 -11.25 6.92 -16.69
C ASN A 161 -12.23 8.08 -16.52
N GLU A 162 -11.82 9.27 -16.92
CA GLU A 162 -12.66 10.48 -16.82
C GLU A 162 -13.56 10.68 -18.05
N ASP A 163 -13.91 9.66 -18.75
CA ASP A 163 -14.80 9.79 -19.92
C ASP A 163 -16.26 10.00 -19.54
#